data_927177093a6a0e6078a6883a2a9e3fce
#
_entry.id   927177093a6a0e6078a6883a2a9e3fce
#
_cell.length_a   1.000
_cell.length_b   1.000
_cell.length_c   1.000
_cell.angle_alpha   90.00
_cell.angle_beta   90.00
_cell.angle_gamma   90.00
#
_symmetry.space_group_name_H-M   'P 1'
#
loop_
_entity.id
_entity.type
_entity.pdbx_description
1 polymer ?
#
loop_
_entity_poly.entity_id
_entity_poly.type
_entity_poly.pdbx_seq_one_letter_code
_entity_poly.pdbx_strand_id
1 'polypeptide(L)'
;MKRVFLDTNILMDAAEDREHGDEANALLDLSRAGIIQAYAATMAFATMSYLLRHHGKEEIHQIFEHLTEAVEVVSVETKQFEDAMAFGPVRDFEDMMQYQCAKAAGCDVIVTNNGRDFVEFSDLPIMTANELLTELT
;
A
#
# COMPACT_ATOMS: atom_id res chain seq x y z
N MET A 1 -5.11 -17.72 0.20
CA MET A 1 -4.55 -16.62 -0.61
C MET A 1 -4.02 -15.55 0.32
N LYS A 2 -2.76 -15.16 0.13
CA LYS A 2 -2.12 -14.13 0.96
C LYS A 2 -2.75 -12.76 0.70
N ARG A 3 -3.07 -12.04 1.75
CA ARG A 3 -3.67 -10.70 1.71
C ARG A 3 -2.57 -9.68 2.00
N VAL A 4 -2.29 -8.84 1.01
CA VAL A 4 -1.09 -8.00 0.98
C VAL A 4 -1.50 -6.52 0.93
N PHE A 5 -1.08 -5.74 1.92
CA PHE A 5 -1.34 -4.30 1.92
C PHE A 5 -0.14 -3.57 1.30
N LEU A 6 -0.41 -2.71 0.32
CA LEU A 6 0.62 -1.95 -0.38
C LEU A 6 0.65 -0.51 0.10
N ASP A 7 1.80 -0.09 0.64
CA ASP A 7 2.03 1.30 1.03
C ASP A 7 2.08 2.19 -0.22
N THR A 8 1.82 3.47 -0.04
CA THR A 8 1.78 4.46 -1.13
C THR A 8 3.04 4.44 -1.99
N ASN A 9 4.23 4.28 -1.38
CA ASN A 9 5.48 4.28 -2.15
C ASN A 9 5.57 3.10 -3.13
N ILE A 10 4.96 1.96 -2.79
CA ILE A 10 4.93 0.80 -3.70
C ILE A 10 4.03 1.12 -4.92
N LEU A 11 2.88 1.73 -4.68
CA LEU A 11 1.99 2.14 -5.77
C LEU A 11 2.66 3.18 -6.66
N MET A 12 3.42 4.11 -6.07
CA MET A 12 4.17 5.12 -6.82
C MET A 12 5.29 4.48 -7.64
N ASP A 13 5.98 3.48 -7.10
CA ASP A 13 7.02 2.76 -7.84
C ASP A 13 6.44 2.13 -9.11
N ALA A 14 5.27 1.53 -8.99
CA ALA A 14 4.58 0.93 -10.14
C ALA A 14 4.10 2.00 -11.13
N ALA A 15 3.58 3.12 -10.63
CA ALA A 15 2.98 4.15 -11.45
C ALA A 15 4.01 4.95 -12.26
N GLU A 16 5.18 5.22 -11.67
CA GLU A 16 6.21 6.07 -12.29
C GLU A 16 7.45 5.30 -12.76
N ASP A 17 7.38 3.98 -12.79
CA ASP A 17 8.49 3.13 -13.24
C ASP A 17 9.81 3.50 -12.53
N ARG A 18 9.73 3.62 -11.20
CA ARG A 18 10.88 3.94 -10.36
C ARG A 18 11.82 2.73 -10.23
N GLU A 19 12.92 2.89 -9.47
CA GLU A 19 13.93 1.87 -9.26
C GLU A 19 13.35 0.49 -8.91
N HIS A 20 12.31 0.44 -8.08
CA HIS A 20 11.66 -0.81 -7.67
C HIS A 20 10.34 -1.06 -8.41
N GLY A 21 10.16 -0.42 -9.57
CA GLY A 21 8.92 -0.52 -10.34
C GLY A 21 8.64 -1.93 -10.84
N ASP A 22 9.68 -2.67 -11.23
CA ASP A 22 9.50 -4.03 -11.73
C ASP A 22 8.95 -4.96 -10.65
N GLU A 23 9.47 -4.88 -9.44
CA GLU A 23 8.98 -5.67 -8.31
C GLU A 23 7.57 -5.27 -7.91
N ALA A 24 7.28 -3.97 -7.88
CA ALA A 24 5.94 -3.48 -7.57
C ALA A 24 4.93 -3.97 -8.61
N ASN A 25 5.25 -3.87 -9.89
CA ASN A 25 4.37 -4.34 -10.96
C ASN A 25 4.21 -5.86 -10.94
N ALA A 26 5.26 -6.61 -10.57
CA ALA A 26 5.15 -8.06 -10.41
C ALA A 26 4.13 -8.43 -9.34
N LEU A 27 4.08 -7.70 -8.21
CA LEU A 27 3.07 -7.93 -7.19
C LEU A 27 1.67 -7.63 -7.71
N LEU A 28 1.50 -6.55 -8.46
CA LEU A 28 0.21 -6.22 -9.06
C LEU A 28 -0.25 -7.31 -10.04
N ASP A 29 0.68 -7.85 -10.83
CA ASP A 29 0.38 -8.94 -11.76
C ASP A 29 -0.06 -10.20 -11.03
N LEU A 30 0.59 -10.54 -9.90
CA LEU A 30 0.18 -11.67 -9.08
C LEU A 30 -1.22 -11.47 -8.50
N SER A 31 -1.56 -10.23 -8.15
CA SER A 31 -2.91 -9.91 -7.67
C SER A 31 -3.93 -10.07 -8.79
N ARG A 32 -3.63 -9.58 -10.00
CA ARG A 32 -4.52 -9.75 -11.16
C ARG A 32 -4.74 -11.22 -11.49
N ALA A 33 -3.71 -12.03 -11.30
CA ALA A 33 -3.77 -13.46 -11.55
C ALA A 33 -4.48 -14.24 -10.44
N GLY A 34 -4.85 -13.59 -9.34
CA GLY A 34 -5.54 -14.24 -8.22
C GLY A 34 -4.61 -15.06 -7.32
N ILE A 35 -3.31 -14.87 -7.43
CA ILE A 35 -2.33 -15.60 -6.60
C ILE A 35 -2.23 -14.96 -5.22
N ILE A 36 -2.31 -13.62 -5.17
CA ILE A 36 -2.44 -12.86 -3.93
C ILE A 36 -3.63 -11.92 -4.05
N GLN A 37 -4.07 -11.36 -2.94
CA GLN A 37 -5.05 -10.27 -2.94
C GLN A 37 -4.34 -9.02 -2.42
N ALA A 38 -4.15 -8.05 -3.30
CA ALA A 38 -3.52 -6.77 -2.92
C ALA A 38 -4.58 -5.77 -2.47
N TYR A 39 -4.22 -4.96 -1.49
CA TYR A 39 -5.06 -3.91 -0.91
C TYR A 39 -4.29 -2.60 -0.87
N ALA A 40 -5.02 -1.49 -0.99
CA ALA A 40 -4.46 -0.16 -0.79
C ALA A 40 -5.52 0.73 -0.16
N ALA A 41 -5.09 1.71 0.63
CA ALA A 41 -6.02 2.63 1.28
C ALA A 41 -6.43 3.76 0.35
N THR A 42 -7.68 4.23 0.47
CA THR A 42 -8.14 5.42 -0.26
C THR A 42 -7.21 6.60 -0.06
N MET A 43 -6.66 6.78 1.15
CA MET A 43 -5.74 7.88 1.44
C MET A 43 -4.46 7.82 0.59
N ALA A 44 -4.04 6.63 0.16
CA ALA A 44 -2.88 6.50 -0.73
C ALA A 44 -3.14 7.19 -2.07
N PHE A 45 -4.35 7.05 -2.61
CA PHE A 45 -4.71 7.70 -3.88
C PHE A 45 -4.79 9.22 -3.73
N ALA A 46 -5.23 9.73 -2.58
CA ALA A 46 -5.21 11.17 -2.32
C ALA A 46 -3.77 11.70 -2.30
N THR A 47 -2.87 11.00 -1.63
CA THR A 47 -1.44 11.35 -1.61
C THR A 47 -0.83 11.27 -3.01
N MET A 48 -1.14 10.20 -3.76
CA MET A 48 -0.66 10.02 -5.12
C MET A 48 -1.14 11.13 -6.06
N SER A 49 -2.38 11.60 -5.90
CA SER A 49 -2.89 12.67 -6.75
C SER A 49 -2.06 13.94 -6.61
N TYR A 50 -1.55 14.22 -5.41
CA TYR A 50 -0.63 15.32 -5.19
C TYR A 50 0.75 15.02 -5.79
N LEU A 51 1.30 13.85 -5.53
CA LEU A 51 2.63 13.46 -6.02
C LEU A 51 2.68 13.39 -7.54
N LEU A 52 1.58 13.04 -8.18
CA LEU A 52 1.47 12.90 -9.64
C LEU A 52 0.97 14.17 -10.32
N ARG A 53 0.85 15.29 -9.60
CA ARG A 53 0.22 16.53 -10.12
C ARG A 53 0.89 17.11 -11.36
N HIS A 54 2.14 16.72 -11.64
CA HIS A 54 2.86 17.13 -12.86
C HIS A 54 2.35 16.41 -14.12
N HIS A 55 1.58 15.35 -13.96
CA HIS A 55 0.90 14.66 -15.06
C HIS A 55 -0.44 15.35 -15.35
N GLY A 56 -0.99 15.16 -16.55
CA GLY A 56 -2.32 15.62 -16.87
C GLY A 56 -3.40 14.81 -16.14
N LYS A 57 -4.57 15.40 -15.98
CA LYS A 57 -5.69 14.75 -15.25
C LYS A 57 -6.12 13.43 -15.89
N GLU A 58 -6.08 13.33 -17.20
CA GLU A 58 -6.43 12.11 -17.93
C GLU A 58 -5.41 11.00 -17.64
N GLU A 59 -4.13 11.35 -17.59
CA GLU A 59 -3.07 10.41 -17.30
C GLU A 59 -3.17 9.89 -15.88
N ILE A 60 -3.42 10.77 -14.91
CA ILE A 60 -3.61 10.38 -13.51
C ILE A 60 -4.78 9.40 -13.38
N HIS A 61 -5.89 9.69 -14.05
CA HIS A 61 -7.07 8.83 -14.02
C HIS A 61 -6.75 7.44 -14.60
N GLN A 62 -6.00 7.40 -15.71
CA GLN A 62 -5.58 6.13 -16.32
C GLN A 62 -4.67 5.33 -15.39
N ILE A 63 -3.75 6.00 -14.70
CA ILE A 63 -2.88 5.35 -13.70
C ILE A 63 -3.74 4.72 -12.61
N PHE A 64 -4.72 5.45 -12.09
CA PHE A 64 -5.60 4.95 -11.03
C PHE A 64 -6.46 3.79 -11.51
N GLU A 65 -6.98 3.85 -12.75
CA GLU A 65 -7.71 2.74 -13.32
C GLU A 65 -6.85 1.47 -13.39
N HIS A 66 -5.61 1.63 -13.84
CA HIS A 66 -4.67 0.52 -13.94
C HIS A 66 -4.38 -0.11 -12.57
N LEU A 67 -4.14 0.73 -11.56
CA LEU A 67 -3.86 0.24 -10.22
C LEU A 67 -5.08 -0.44 -9.59
N THR A 68 -6.27 0.13 -9.76
CA THR A 68 -7.48 -0.40 -9.15
C THR A 68 -7.99 -1.70 -9.79
N GLU A 69 -7.46 -2.06 -10.95
CA GLU A 69 -7.68 -3.40 -11.51
C GLU A 69 -6.98 -4.47 -10.69
N ALA A 70 -5.88 -4.11 -10.02
CA ALA A 70 -5.03 -5.05 -9.29
C ALA A 70 -5.27 -5.04 -7.78
N VAL A 71 -5.76 -3.95 -7.22
CA VAL A 71 -5.91 -3.80 -5.77
C VAL A 71 -7.36 -3.58 -5.37
N GLU A 72 -7.72 -4.12 -4.21
CA GLU A 72 -8.97 -3.75 -3.56
C GLU A 72 -8.70 -2.49 -2.73
N VAL A 73 -9.46 -1.44 -3.00
CA VAL A 73 -9.30 -0.17 -2.30
C VAL A 73 -10.15 -0.21 -1.02
N VAL A 74 -9.53 0.09 0.10
CA VAL A 74 -10.18 0.08 1.41
C VAL A 74 -10.08 1.45 2.05
N SER A 75 -11.13 1.87 2.75
CA SER A 75 -11.16 3.19 3.37
C SER A 75 -10.60 3.15 4.79
N VAL A 76 -10.06 4.31 5.21
CA VAL A 76 -9.68 4.53 6.60
C VAL A 76 -10.92 5.10 7.29
N GLU A 77 -11.55 4.28 8.13
CA GLU A 77 -12.76 4.66 8.85
C GLU A 77 -12.41 5.41 10.14
N THR A 78 -13.41 6.05 10.74
CA THR A 78 -13.22 6.77 12.02
C THR A 78 -12.63 5.86 13.09
N LYS A 79 -13.02 4.57 13.11
CA LYS A 79 -12.50 3.63 14.10
C LYS A 79 -10.98 3.44 13.94
N GLN A 80 -10.47 3.33 12.73
CA GLN A 80 -9.03 3.19 12.50
C GLN A 80 -8.28 4.45 12.94
N PHE A 81 -8.85 5.62 12.69
CA PHE A 81 -8.29 6.88 13.19
C PHE A 81 -8.26 6.91 14.72
N GLU A 82 -9.35 6.52 15.36
CA GLU A 82 -9.43 6.49 16.82
C GLU A 82 -8.43 5.50 17.41
N ASP A 83 -8.28 4.33 16.80
CA ASP A 83 -7.30 3.32 17.25
C ASP A 83 -5.87 3.85 17.08
N ALA A 84 -5.60 4.56 15.98
CA ALA A 84 -4.31 5.21 15.76
C ALA A 84 -4.02 6.24 16.85
N MET A 85 -5.00 7.07 17.19
CA MET A 85 -4.87 8.07 18.26
C MET A 85 -4.66 7.42 19.62
N ALA A 86 -5.36 6.33 19.88
CA ALA A 86 -5.28 5.63 21.18
C ALA A 86 -3.89 4.99 21.40
N PHE A 87 -3.19 4.64 20.32
CA PHE A 87 -1.83 4.10 20.45
C PHE A 87 -0.87 5.12 21.07
N GLY A 88 -1.05 6.40 20.74
CA GLY A 88 -0.19 7.48 21.23
C GLY A 88 0.69 8.06 20.14
N PRO A 89 1.66 8.91 20.51
CA PRO A 89 2.54 9.55 19.53
C PRO A 89 3.36 8.54 18.74
N VAL A 90 3.44 8.73 17.43
CA VAL A 90 4.23 7.88 16.53
C VAL A 90 5.04 8.76 15.58
N ARG A 91 6.08 8.18 14.98
CA ARG A 91 6.96 8.86 14.04
C ARG A 91 6.21 9.38 12.80
N ASP A 92 5.31 8.54 12.25
CA ASP A 92 4.55 8.87 11.05
C ASP A 92 3.09 8.44 11.24
N PHE A 93 2.22 9.42 11.46
CA PHE A 93 0.81 9.15 11.74
C PHE A 93 0.07 8.62 10.50
N GLU A 94 0.48 9.05 9.30
CA GLU A 94 -0.11 8.51 8.08
C GLU A 94 0.14 6.99 7.97
N ASP A 95 1.38 6.56 8.27
CA ASP A 95 1.73 5.15 8.27
C ASP A 95 0.96 4.38 9.35
N MET A 96 0.77 5.01 10.52
CA MET A 96 -0.05 4.40 11.57
C MET A 96 -1.50 4.20 11.09
N MET A 97 -2.08 5.16 10.40
CA MET A 97 -3.43 5.00 9.85
C MET A 97 -3.48 3.91 8.79
N GLN A 98 -2.47 3.83 7.93
CA GLN A 98 -2.38 2.76 6.94
C GLN A 98 -2.28 1.39 7.60
N TYR A 99 -1.50 1.28 8.67
CA TYR A 99 -1.42 0.04 9.45
C TYR A 99 -2.78 -0.37 10.02
N GLN A 100 -3.51 0.56 10.61
CA GLN A 100 -4.85 0.27 11.15
C GLN A 100 -5.79 -0.19 10.03
N CYS A 101 -5.67 0.41 8.86
CA CYS A 101 -6.45 0.04 7.69
C CYS A 101 -6.10 -1.39 7.22
N ALA A 102 -4.81 -1.71 7.14
CA ALA A 102 -4.35 -3.05 6.76
C ALA A 102 -4.84 -4.11 7.75
N LYS A 103 -4.78 -3.80 9.03
CA LYS A 103 -5.23 -4.69 10.10
C LYS A 103 -6.74 -4.92 10.01
N ALA A 104 -7.52 -3.86 9.82
CA ALA A 104 -8.97 -3.95 9.68
C ALA A 104 -9.38 -4.76 8.45
N ALA A 105 -8.60 -4.68 7.37
CA ALA A 105 -8.85 -5.43 6.14
C ALA A 105 -8.42 -6.90 6.24
N GLY A 106 -7.81 -7.30 7.35
CA GLY A 106 -7.35 -8.67 7.55
C GLY A 106 -6.12 -9.02 6.72
N CYS A 107 -5.25 -8.06 6.45
CA CYS A 107 -4.04 -8.31 5.68
C CYS A 107 -3.03 -9.11 6.49
N ASP A 108 -2.23 -9.90 5.78
CA ASP A 108 -1.20 -10.78 6.36
C ASP A 108 0.17 -10.12 6.42
N VAL A 109 0.39 -9.10 5.60
CA VAL A 109 1.69 -8.43 5.46
C VAL A 109 1.49 -7.02 4.91
N ILE A 110 2.39 -6.11 5.31
CA ILE A 110 2.49 -4.77 4.72
C ILE A 110 3.74 -4.74 3.87
N VAL A 111 3.61 -4.30 2.62
CA VAL A 111 4.73 -4.12 1.70
C VAL A 111 5.05 -2.64 1.60
N THR A 112 6.29 -2.28 1.89
CA THR A 112 6.74 -0.89 1.92
C THR A 112 8.24 -0.82 1.66
N ASN A 113 8.71 0.33 1.17
CA ASN A 113 10.13 0.63 1.06
C ASN A 113 10.69 1.23 2.36
N ASN A 114 9.82 1.61 3.31
CA ASN A 114 10.18 2.30 4.55
C ASN A 114 9.73 1.51 5.78
N GLY A 115 10.15 0.24 5.86
CA GLY A 115 9.71 -0.66 6.93
C GLY A 115 9.95 -0.11 8.34
N ARG A 116 11.02 0.66 8.52
CA ARG A 116 11.36 1.24 9.84
C ARG A 116 10.26 2.15 10.39
N ASP A 117 9.43 2.74 9.52
CA ASP A 117 8.36 3.62 9.97
C ASP A 117 7.16 2.84 10.52
N PHE A 118 7.11 1.53 10.29
CA PHE A 118 6.03 0.65 10.75
C PHE A 118 6.42 -0.21 11.95
N VAL A 119 7.71 -0.49 12.17
CA VAL A 119 8.13 -1.45 13.21
C VAL A 119 7.77 -1.00 14.61
N GLU A 120 7.62 0.30 14.83
CA GLU A 120 7.26 0.88 16.13
C GLU A 120 5.91 0.37 16.64
N PHE A 121 4.96 0.10 15.73
CA PHE A 121 3.58 -0.20 16.11
C PHE A 121 3.00 -1.46 15.44
N SER A 122 3.64 -1.99 14.40
CA SER A 122 3.04 -3.07 13.62
C SER A 122 3.27 -4.45 14.25
N ASP A 123 2.19 -5.22 14.39
CA ASP A 123 2.26 -6.64 14.69
C ASP A 123 2.11 -7.49 13.42
N LEU A 124 1.95 -6.84 12.26
CA LEU A 124 1.98 -7.52 10.97
C LEU A 124 3.41 -7.55 10.46
N PRO A 125 3.80 -8.61 9.74
CA PRO A 125 5.11 -8.65 9.06
C PRO A 125 5.23 -7.48 8.09
N ILE A 126 6.45 -6.91 8.01
CA ILE A 126 6.77 -5.81 7.11
C ILE A 126 7.82 -6.32 6.12
N MET A 127 7.55 -6.17 4.84
CA MET A 127 8.45 -6.67 3.78
C MET A 127 8.60 -5.62 2.68
N THR A 128 9.74 -5.69 1.98
CA THR A 128 9.88 -5.01 0.69
C THR A 128 9.18 -5.85 -0.37
N ALA A 129 8.92 -5.27 -1.54
CA ALA A 129 8.34 -6.03 -2.66
C ALA A 129 9.22 -7.22 -3.03
N ASN A 130 10.54 -7.02 -3.08
CA ASN A 130 11.48 -8.10 -3.42
C ASN A 130 11.45 -9.22 -2.39
N GLU A 131 11.39 -8.89 -1.10
CA GLU A 131 11.32 -9.90 -0.04
C GLU A 131 10.06 -10.75 -0.17
N LEU A 132 8.91 -10.12 -0.44
CA LEU A 132 7.67 -10.86 -0.61
C LEU A 132 7.70 -11.73 -1.85
N LEU A 133 8.19 -11.21 -2.99
CA LEU A 133 8.32 -12.00 -4.21
C LEU A 133 9.18 -13.23 -4.00
N THR A 134 10.29 -13.08 -3.27
CA THR A 134 11.17 -14.19 -2.93
C THR A 134 10.45 -15.25 -2.09
N GLU A 135 9.65 -14.82 -1.12
CA GLU A 135 8.87 -15.73 -0.28
C GLU A 135 7.82 -16.49 -1.09
N LEU A 136 7.25 -15.87 -2.11
CA LEU A 136 6.21 -16.47 -2.93
C LEU A 136 6.74 -17.45 -3.99
N THR A 137 8.01 -17.46 -4.24
CA THR A 137 8.67 -18.40 -5.17
C THR A 137 9.31 -19.61 -4.41
#